data_a4b667aa5deab3f2aa9067bcb98ee15c
#
_entry.id   a4b667aa5deab3f2aa9067bcb98ee15c
#
_cell.length_a   1.000
_cell.length_b   1.000
_cell.length_c   1.000
_cell.angle_alpha   90.00
_cell.angle_beta   90.00
_cell.angle_gamma   90.00
#
_symmetry.space_group_name_H-M   'P 1'
#
loop_
_entity.id
_entity.type
_entity.pdbx_description
1 polymer ?
#
loop_
_entity_poly.entity_id
_entity_poly.type
_entity_poly.pdbx_seq_one_letter_code
_entity_poly.pdbx_strand_id
1 'polypeptide(L)'
;MQQEIEVITLDIQGMTCAGCVSSVEKALGGVDGVDLAEVNFALNRASVHYDPEIANPAKLESAVESAGFEARRLKDSDDVAEPSEQSEKEYMKFRGKMWLAIMFSVPLVLLAMLPMLGTSLPALFAPETEPLRYGLLQLLLTLPVLWAGRDFYSKGFSTFVHRNPNMDSLVAMGTAAAVGFSLWNMFGTELNAEGFYFETAGVIIALILLGKSVEAKSKSQASAAISSLLKLRPKEAVLVHEGKESNISIDLVHAGDILRVRRGSIIPADGIVIEGSSYVDESMLTGEPVPVEKTAGDSVKDGSEVTGGTLNTNGLLTIRVKRVGRETTMARIIRLVENAQLAKAPVARLVDQVAGVFVPVVLVIAALTGFFWWYYGASANEILSYTVAVLVIACP
;
A
#
# COMPACT_ATOMS: atom_id res chain seq x y z
N MET A 1 38.26 -6.19 -9.77
CA MET A 1 37.55 -6.56 -8.53
C MET A 1 36.06 -6.54 -8.89
N GLN A 2 35.39 -7.69 -8.91
CA GLN A 2 33.96 -7.74 -9.02
C GLN A 2 33.43 -7.25 -7.68
N GLN A 3 32.68 -6.13 -7.67
CA GLN A 3 31.94 -5.68 -6.50
C GLN A 3 30.89 -6.75 -6.18
N GLU A 4 30.95 -7.29 -4.99
CA GLU A 4 29.99 -8.26 -4.49
C GLU A 4 28.73 -7.47 -4.07
N ILE A 5 27.75 -7.36 -5.00
CA ILE A 5 26.47 -6.68 -4.73
C ILE A 5 25.55 -7.67 -4.01
N GLU A 6 25.15 -7.32 -2.80
CA GLU A 6 24.16 -8.07 -2.01
C GLU A 6 22.76 -7.49 -2.21
N VAL A 7 21.75 -8.36 -2.19
CA VAL A 7 20.35 -7.95 -2.33
C VAL A 7 19.60 -8.22 -1.04
N ILE A 8 19.02 -7.19 -0.45
CA ILE A 8 18.19 -7.29 0.75
C ILE A 8 16.75 -6.88 0.46
N THR A 9 15.79 -7.56 1.09
CA THR A 9 14.37 -7.17 1.07
C THR A 9 13.98 -6.59 2.43
N LEU A 10 13.41 -5.38 2.41
CA LEU A 10 12.88 -4.70 3.58
C LEU A 10 11.36 -4.67 3.52
N ASP A 11 10.67 -5.00 4.61
CA ASP A 11 9.24 -4.72 4.82
C ASP A 11 9.10 -3.27 5.30
N ILE A 12 8.27 -2.48 4.61
CA ILE A 12 8.13 -1.04 4.86
C ILE A 12 6.70 -0.73 5.23
N GLN A 13 6.48 -0.32 6.47
CA GLN A 13 5.16 0.04 6.96
C GLN A 13 4.94 1.55 6.87
N GLY A 14 3.67 1.94 6.70
CA GLY A 14 3.27 3.35 6.68
C GLY A 14 3.17 3.97 5.29
N MET A 15 3.53 3.26 4.20
CA MET A 15 3.30 3.74 2.84
C MET A 15 1.80 3.71 2.51
N THR A 16 1.24 4.87 2.15
CA THR A 16 -0.20 5.01 1.83
C THR A 16 -0.45 5.62 0.46
N CYS A 17 0.59 6.04 -0.24
CA CYS A 17 0.49 6.66 -1.55
C CYS A 17 1.77 6.42 -2.35
N ALA A 18 1.69 6.68 -3.64
CA ALA A 18 2.84 6.54 -4.54
C ALA A 18 3.95 7.56 -4.22
N GLY A 19 3.62 8.73 -3.67
CA GLY A 19 4.61 9.69 -3.16
C GLY A 19 5.45 9.13 -2.00
N CYS A 20 4.84 8.31 -1.14
CA CYS A 20 5.56 7.61 -0.06
C CYS A 20 6.63 6.67 -0.62
N VAL A 21 6.31 5.96 -1.71
CA VAL A 21 7.27 5.07 -2.39
C VAL A 21 8.47 5.84 -2.92
N SER A 22 8.22 6.97 -3.60
CA SER A 22 9.31 7.82 -4.12
C SER A 22 10.18 8.39 -2.99
N SER A 23 9.59 8.70 -1.83
CA SER A 23 10.33 9.15 -0.65
C SER A 23 11.25 8.06 -0.10
N VAL A 24 10.75 6.82 -0.03
CA VAL A 24 11.53 5.66 0.42
C VAL A 24 12.63 5.32 -0.60
N GLU A 25 12.32 5.31 -1.90
CA GLU A 25 13.32 5.09 -2.96
C GLU A 25 14.46 6.11 -2.91
N LYS A 26 14.10 7.41 -2.72
CA LYS A 26 15.11 8.47 -2.55
C LYS A 26 15.94 8.32 -1.29
N ALA A 27 15.31 7.95 -0.17
CA ALA A 27 16.01 7.75 1.09
C ALA A 27 17.00 6.58 1.00
N LEU A 28 16.59 5.46 0.42
CA LEU A 28 17.45 4.29 0.20
C LEU A 28 18.54 4.55 -0.84
N GLY A 29 18.20 5.18 -1.97
CA GLY A 29 19.17 5.54 -3.01
C GLY A 29 20.15 6.64 -2.60
N GLY A 30 19.86 7.39 -1.53
CA GLY A 30 20.76 8.37 -0.92
C GLY A 30 21.79 7.77 0.04
N VAL A 31 21.73 6.46 0.33
CA VAL A 31 22.70 5.78 1.18
C VAL A 31 23.91 5.40 0.35
N ASP A 32 25.11 5.80 0.80
CA ASP A 32 26.35 5.45 0.14
C ASP A 32 26.52 3.92 0.07
N GLY A 33 26.80 3.40 -1.12
CA GLY A 33 26.92 1.96 -1.37
C GLY A 33 25.64 1.28 -1.87
N VAL A 34 24.54 2.01 -2.05
CA VAL A 34 23.32 1.51 -2.71
C VAL A 34 23.42 1.75 -4.22
N ASP A 35 23.33 0.69 -5.01
CA ASP A 35 23.33 0.73 -6.48
C ASP A 35 21.90 0.92 -7.02
N LEU A 36 20.95 0.15 -6.47
CA LEU A 36 19.54 0.19 -6.90
C LEU A 36 18.61 -0.05 -5.70
N ALA A 37 17.57 0.77 -5.59
CA ALA A 37 16.50 0.58 -4.62
C ALA A 37 15.15 0.61 -5.36
N GLU A 38 14.43 -0.50 -5.33
CA GLU A 38 13.09 -0.64 -5.92
C GLU A 38 12.07 -0.91 -4.82
N VAL A 39 11.03 -0.08 -4.77
CA VAL A 39 9.98 -0.20 -3.74
C VAL A 39 8.67 -0.70 -4.32
N ASN A 40 8.17 -1.79 -3.76
CA ASN A 40 6.88 -2.38 -4.08
C ASN A 40 5.80 -1.86 -3.14
N PHE A 41 4.96 -0.97 -3.65
CA PHE A 41 3.83 -0.44 -2.90
C PHE A 41 2.76 -1.49 -2.59
N ALA A 42 2.50 -2.43 -3.52
CA ALA A 42 1.45 -3.43 -3.34
C ALA A 42 1.80 -4.44 -2.25
N LEU A 43 3.09 -4.76 -2.11
CA LEU A 43 3.60 -5.70 -1.11
C LEU A 43 4.17 -5.01 0.13
N ASN A 44 4.24 -3.66 0.14
CA ASN A 44 4.93 -2.88 1.17
C ASN A 44 6.40 -3.30 1.37
N ARG A 45 7.11 -3.61 0.28
CA ARG A 45 8.50 -4.11 0.32
C ARG A 45 9.43 -3.25 -0.52
N ALA A 46 10.69 -3.15 -0.07
CA ALA A 46 11.78 -2.59 -0.87
C ALA A 46 12.84 -3.66 -1.14
N SER A 47 13.27 -3.77 -2.39
CA SER A 47 14.43 -4.55 -2.78
C SER A 47 15.61 -3.59 -2.97
N VAL A 48 16.69 -3.79 -2.23
CA VAL A 48 17.86 -2.91 -2.23
C VAL A 48 19.09 -3.70 -2.62
N HIS A 49 19.74 -3.27 -3.70
CA HIS A 49 21.03 -3.77 -4.15
C HIS A 49 22.11 -2.87 -3.57
N TYR A 50 23.00 -3.41 -2.75
CA TYR A 50 24.00 -2.61 -2.04
C TYR A 50 25.34 -3.35 -1.93
N ASP A 51 26.40 -2.56 -1.76
CA ASP A 51 27.74 -3.04 -1.47
C ASP A 51 27.88 -3.27 0.05
N PRO A 52 28.07 -4.53 0.52
CA PRO A 52 28.15 -4.84 1.95
C PRO A 52 29.40 -4.28 2.64
N GLU A 53 30.42 -3.85 1.89
CA GLU A 53 31.60 -3.20 2.48
C GLU A 53 31.32 -1.72 2.83
N ILE A 54 30.34 -1.07 2.16
CA ILE A 54 30.03 0.37 2.32
C ILE A 54 28.76 0.57 3.14
N ALA A 55 27.72 -0.20 2.85
CA ALA A 55 26.41 -0.12 3.52
C ALA A 55 26.13 -1.40 4.32
N ASN A 56 25.28 -1.26 5.34
CA ASN A 56 24.77 -2.41 6.09
C ASN A 56 23.24 -2.30 6.28
N PRO A 57 22.55 -3.40 6.58
CA PRO A 57 21.09 -3.40 6.74
C PRO A 57 20.57 -2.34 7.73
N ALA A 58 21.27 -2.08 8.83
CA ALA A 58 20.86 -1.10 9.82
C ALA A 58 20.89 0.34 9.29
N LYS A 59 21.85 0.68 8.41
CA LYS A 59 21.87 1.99 7.74
C LYS A 59 20.67 2.16 6.79
N LEU A 60 20.30 1.09 6.08
CA LEU A 60 19.15 1.09 5.17
C LEU A 60 17.84 1.25 5.94
N GLU A 61 17.67 0.55 7.06
CA GLU A 61 16.52 0.70 7.94
C GLU A 61 16.44 2.13 8.49
N SER A 62 17.55 2.69 9.02
CA SER A 62 17.61 4.06 9.53
C SER A 62 17.31 5.13 8.45
N ALA A 63 17.69 4.90 7.20
CA ALA A 63 17.39 5.82 6.11
C ALA A 63 15.88 5.89 5.85
N VAL A 64 15.20 4.74 5.88
CA VAL A 64 13.74 4.66 5.73
C VAL A 64 13.03 5.27 6.94
N GLU A 65 13.51 5.03 8.16
CA GLU A 65 12.96 5.65 9.37
C GLU A 65 13.12 7.18 9.35
N SER A 66 14.25 7.67 8.87
CA SER A 66 14.48 9.12 8.70
C SER A 66 13.54 9.76 7.68
N ALA A 67 13.03 8.99 6.72
CA ALA A 67 12.00 9.43 5.79
C ALA A 67 10.56 9.35 6.36
N GLY A 68 10.40 8.91 7.62
CA GLY A 68 9.11 8.85 8.33
C GLY A 68 8.34 7.55 8.15
N PHE A 69 9.02 6.44 7.77
CA PHE A 69 8.42 5.12 7.58
C PHE A 69 9.10 4.10 8.50
N GLU A 70 8.39 3.02 8.84
CA GLU A 70 8.98 1.91 9.58
C GLU A 70 9.57 0.89 8.59
N ALA A 71 10.82 0.46 8.81
CA ALA A 71 11.47 -0.55 8.00
C ALA A 71 11.92 -1.74 8.86
N ARG A 72 11.75 -2.95 8.33
CA ARG A 72 12.21 -4.17 8.97
C ARG A 72 12.81 -5.12 7.94
N ARG A 73 13.97 -5.67 8.24
CA ARG A 73 14.56 -6.73 7.40
C ARG A 73 13.69 -7.99 7.42
N LEU A 74 13.31 -8.46 6.23
CA LEU A 74 12.73 -9.78 6.06
C LEU A 74 13.84 -10.83 6.06
N LYS A 75 13.72 -11.84 6.94
CA LYS A 75 14.57 -13.04 6.87
C LYS A 75 14.04 -13.93 5.75
N ASP A 76 14.92 -14.76 5.17
CA ASP A 76 14.56 -15.66 4.06
C ASP A 76 13.38 -16.60 4.38
N SER A 77 13.14 -16.87 5.66
CA SER A 77 11.98 -17.63 6.15
C SER A 77 10.69 -16.81 6.22
N ASP A 78 10.77 -15.47 6.35
CA ASP A 78 9.61 -14.56 6.50
C ASP A 78 9.07 -14.07 5.14
N ASP A 79 9.78 -14.38 4.04
CA ASP A 79 9.37 -14.02 2.66
C ASP A 79 7.99 -14.61 2.25
N VAL A 80 7.47 -15.53 3.07
CA VAL A 80 6.18 -16.21 2.86
C VAL A 80 5.06 -15.65 3.74
N ALA A 81 5.32 -14.61 4.56
CA ALA A 81 4.25 -13.97 5.32
C ALA A 81 3.18 -13.43 4.35
N GLU A 82 1.97 -13.94 4.50
CA GLU A 82 0.85 -13.78 3.56
C GLU A 82 0.54 -12.29 3.27
N PRO A 83 0.94 -11.75 2.09
CA PRO A 83 0.69 -10.35 1.73
C PRO A 83 -0.80 -10.03 1.68
N SER A 84 -1.65 -11.06 1.53
CA SER A 84 -3.10 -10.94 1.43
C SER A 84 -3.76 -10.52 2.75
N GLU A 85 -3.34 -11.06 3.89
CA GLU A 85 -3.96 -10.72 5.18
C GLU A 85 -3.71 -9.25 5.57
N GLN A 86 -2.52 -8.76 5.31
CA GLN A 86 -2.17 -7.38 5.64
C GLN A 86 -2.90 -6.38 4.75
N SER A 87 -2.98 -6.67 3.45
CA SER A 87 -3.75 -5.87 2.48
C SER A 87 -5.26 -5.90 2.76
N GLU A 88 -5.80 -7.03 3.21
CA GLU A 88 -7.20 -7.15 3.57
C GLU A 88 -7.53 -6.36 4.85
N LYS A 89 -6.68 -6.46 5.87
CA LYS A 89 -6.81 -5.66 7.12
C LYS A 89 -6.77 -4.15 6.81
N GLU A 90 -5.89 -3.73 5.92
CA GLU A 90 -5.78 -2.33 5.48
C GLU A 90 -7.06 -1.88 4.76
N TYR A 91 -7.57 -2.68 3.82
CA TYR A 91 -8.85 -2.41 3.15
C TYR A 91 -10.02 -2.30 4.14
N MET A 92 -10.14 -3.22 5.09
CA MET A 92 -11.20 -3.19 6.11
C MET A 92 -11.12 -1.93 6.98
N LYS A 93 -9.90 -1.48 7.33
CA LYS A 93 -9.66 -0.24 8.08
C LYS A 93 -10.14 0.99 7.28
N PHE A 94 -9.74 1.12 6.01
CA PHE A 94 -10.17 2.24 5.16
C PHE A 94 -11.67 2.21 4.87
N ARG A 95 -12.25 1.06 4.64
CA ARG A 95 -13.68 0.89 4.44
C ARG A 95 -14.49 1.35 5.65
N GLY A 96 -14.07 1.00 6.86
CA GLY A 96 -14.73 1.47 8.09
C GLY A 96 -14.69 2.98 8.23
N LYS A 97 -13.51 3.59 8.01
CA LYS A 97 -13.34 5.05 8.04
C LYS A 97 -14.15 5.77 6.96
N MET A 98 -14.20 5.21 5.75
CA MET A 98 -14.99 5.73 4.63
C MET A 98 -16.48 5.78 4.98
N TRP A 99 -17.05 4.67 5.47
CA TRP A 99 -18.46 4.62 5.82
C TRP A 99 -18.82 5.60 6.94
N LEU A 100 -17.95 5.72 7.95
CA LEU A 100 -18.12 6.72 9.01
C LEU A 100 -18.09 8.14 8.42
N ALA A 101 -17.13 8.45 7.57
CA ALA A 101 -17.04 9.77 6.95
C ALA A 101 -18.26 10.09 6.08
N ILE A 102 -18.73 9.17 5.24
CA ILE A 102 -19.91 9.35 4.39
C ILE A 102 -21.17 9.54 5.24
N MET A 103 -21.35 8.72 6.28
CA MET A 103 -22.52 8.79 7.18
C MET A 103 -22.72 10.18 7.80
N PHE A 104 -21.62 10.86 8.14
CA PHE A 104 -21.68 12.19 8.74
C PHE A 104 -21.53 13.33 7.72
N SER A 105 -20.82 13.13 6.61
CA SER A 105 -20.67 14.16 5.57
C SER A 105 -21.95 14.36 4.76
N VAL A 106 -22.75 13.31 4.50
CA VAL A 106 -24.01 13.46 3.74
C VAL A 106 -25.00 14.36 4.47
N PRO A 107 -25.33 14.15 5.77
CA PRO A 107 -26.17 15.08 6.51
C PRO A 107 -25.58 16.49 6.59
N LEU A 108 -24.25 16.61 6.74
CA LEU A 108 -23.55 17.88 6.80
C LEU A 108 -23.73 18.69 5.50
N VAL A 109 -23.55 18.05 4.34
CA VAL A 109 -23.79 18.69 3.03
C VAL A 109 -25.24 19.07 2.84
N LEU A 110 -26.18 18.18 3.20
CA LEU A 110 -27.60 18.48 3.12
C LEU A 110 -27.96 19.70 3.99
N LEU A 111 -27.44 19.75 5.23
CA LEU A 111 -27.64 20.87 6.12
C LEU A 111 -27.12 22.19 5.53
N ALA A 112 -25.93 22.16 4.88
CA ALA A 112 -25.31 23.34 4.28
C ALA A 112 -26.01 23.79 2.98
N MET A 113 -26.47 22.84 2.15
CA MET A 113 -27.03 23.15 0.83
C MET A 113 -28.56 23.40 0.81
N LEU A 114 -29.33 22.85 1.76
CA LEU A 114 -30.76 23.01 1.81
C LEU A 114 -31.23 24.50 1.82
N PRO A 115 -30.60 25.41 2.60
CA PRO A 115 -30.93 26.82 2.55
C PRO A 115 -30.70 27.46 1.18
N MET A 116 -29.63 27.08 0.49
CA MET A 116 -29.33 27.60 -0.86
C MET A 116 -30.35 27.14 -1.93
N LEU A 117 -31.03 26.00 -1.69
CA LEU A 117 -32.10 25.50 -2.56
C LEU A 117 -33.49 26.11 -2.23
N GLY A 118 -33.54 27.12 -1.33
CA GLY A 118 -34.76 27.80 -0.95
C GLY A 118 -35.65 27.01 0.02
N THR A 119 -35.17 25.93 0.61
CA THR A 119 -35.87 25.16 1.64
C THR A 119 -35.59 25.77 3.01
N SER A 120 -36.63 26.16 3.75
CA SER A 120 -36.48 26.66 5.11
C SER A 120 -36.14 25.52 6.07
N LEU A 121 -35.01 25.65 6.77
CA LEU A 121 -34.70 24.80 7.91
C LEU A 121 -35.62 25.11 9.09
N PRO A 122 -35.82 24.16 10.04
CA PRO A 122 -36.50 24.44 11.29
C PRO A 122 -35.89 25.67 11.96
N ALA A 123 -36.71 26.58 12.50
CA ALA A 123 -36.28 27.84 13.09
C ALA A 123 -35.13 27.71 14.12
N LEU A 124 -35.02 26.53 14.74
CA LEU A 124 -33.97 26.19 15.73
C LEU A 124 -32.57 26.10 15.10
N PHE A 125 -32.46 25.82 13.78
CA PHE A 125 -31.21 25.62 13.03
C PHE A 125 -31.14 26.49 11.77
N ALA A 126 -31.99 27.55 11.70
CA ALA A 126 -31.94 28.44 10.57
C ALA A 126 -30.68 29.34 10.64
N PRO A 127 -29.86 29.41 9.58
CA PRO A 127 -28.63 30.18 9.56
C PRO A 127 -28.81 31.66 9.82
N GLU A 128 -29.99 32.19 9.44
CA GLU A 128 -30.30 33.61 9.55
C GLU A 128 -30.72 34.04 10.98
N THR A 129 -31.36 33.13 11.74
CA THR A 129 -31.90 33.45 13.09
C THR A 129 -31.00 32.94 14.21
N GLU A 130 -30.36 31.78 14.04
CA GLU A 130 -29.57 31.11 15.07
C GLU A 130 -28.21 30.60 14.50
N PRO A 131 -27.34 31.50 14.00
CA PRO A 131 -26.09 31.10 13.31
C PRO A 131 -25.15 30.31 14.21
N LEU A 132 -25.12 30.55 15.52
CA LEU A 132 -24.30 29.79 16.45
C LEU A 132 -24.73 28.31 16.56
N ARG A 133 -26.02 28.06 16.67
CA ARG A 133 -26.57 26.69 16.74
C ARG A 133 -26.36 25.95 15.44
N TYR A 134 -26.53 26.64 14.31
CA TYR A 134 -26.25 26.13 12.99
C TYR A 134 -24.76 25.71 12.85
N GLY A 135 -23.82 26.56 13.24
CA GLY A 135 -22.39 26.27 13.23
C GLY A 135 -22.00 25.14 14.19
N LEU A 136 -22.60 25.10 15.41
CA LEU A 136 -22.37 24.00 16.35
C LEU A 136 -22.85 22.65 15.83
N LEU A 137 -24.00 22.61 15.15
CA LEU A 137 -24.50 21.38 14.53
C LEU A 137 -23.57 20.90 13.40
N GLN A 138 -23.09 21.82 12.54
CA GLN A 138 -22.12 21.51 11.51
C GLN A 138 -20.80 21.00 12.13
N LEU A 139 -20.29 21.64 13.15
CA LEU A 139 -19.10 21.22 13.87
C LEU A 139 -19.27 19.81 14.45
N LEU A 140 -20.42 19.53 15.11
CA LEU A 140 -20.72 18.23 15.69
C LEU A 140 -20.71 17.11 14.63
N LEU A 141 -21.25 17.38 13.44
CA LEU A 141 -21.24 16.44 12.31
C LEU A 141 -19.84 16.30 11.70
N THR A 142 -19.02 17.35 11.75
CA THR A 142 -17.67 17.35 11.18
C THR A 142 -16.66 16.59 12.06
N LEU A 143 -16.79 16.62 13.39
CA LEU A 143 -15.86 15.98 14.31
C LEU A 143 -15.61 14.48 14.02
N PRO A 144 -16.63 13.62 13.79
CA PRO A 144 -16.43 12.23 13.43
C PRO A 144 -15.67 12.07 12.09
N VAL A 145 -15.89 13.00 11.13
CA VAL A 145 -15.21 12.99 9.83
C VAL A 145 -13.73 13.33 10.00
N LEU A 146 -13.41 14.36 10.80
CA LEU A 146 -12.03 14.72 11.16
C LEU A 146 -11.32 13.57 11.87
N TRP A 147 -12.03 12.89 12.77
CA TRP A 147 -11.48 11.71 13.46
C TRP A 147 -11.19 10.55 12.49
N ALA A 148 -12.07 10.30 11.51
CA ALA A 148 -11.84 9.32 10.46
C ALA A 148 -10.61 9.69 9.59
N GLY A 149 -10.44 10.99 9.31
CA GLY A 149 -9.34 11.55 8.53
C GLY A 149 -8.06 11.87 9.31
N ARG A 150 -7.96 11.53 10.59
CA ARG A 150 -6.83 11.90 11.45
C ARG A 150 -5.44 11.51 10.90
N ASP A 151 -5.38 10.41 10.14
CA ASP A 151 -4.13 9.93 9.54
C ASP A 151 -3.58 10.93 8.50
N PHE A 152 -4.46 11.67 7.81
CA PHE A 152 -4.05 12.72 6.87
C PHE A 152 -3.36 13.88 7.59
N TYR A 153 -3.88 14.28 8.74
CA TYR A 153 -3.27 15.35 9.54
C TYR A 153 -1.90 14.92 10.09
N SER A 154 -1.83 13.72 10.70
CA SER A 154 -0.59 13.20 11.26
C SER A 154 0.52 13.09 10.19
N LYS A 155 0.22 12.47 9.05
CA LYS A 155 1.19 12.28 7.97
C LYS A 155 1.44 13.56 7.18
N GLY A 156 0.39 14.32 6.88
CA GLY A 156 0.49 15.55 6.10
C GLY A 156 1.36 16.62 6.77
N PHE A 157 1.20 16.84 8.07
CA PHE A 157 2.05 17.76 8.82
C PHE A 157 3.47 17.22 8.97
N SER A 158 3.66 15.92 9.20
CA SER A 158 4.98 15.30 9.29
C SER A 158 5.78 15.49 7.99
N THR A 159 5.20 15.16 6.84
CA THR A 159 5.86 15.31 5.53
C THR A 159 6.12 16.76 5.17
N PHE A 160 5.25 17.68 5.58
CA PHE A 160 5.45 19.11 5.41
C PHE A 160 6.67 19.61 6.20
N VAL A 161 6.79 19.23 7.47
CA VAL A 161 7.93 19.61 8.33
C VAL A 161 9.25 19.06 7.78
N HIS A 162 9.25 17.86 7.22
CA HIS A 162 10.43 17.23 6.60
C HIS A 162 10.72 17.74 5.17
N ARG A 163 10.09 18.84 4.74
CA ARG A 163 10.28 19.47 3.41
C ARG A 163 10.00 18.57 2.22
N ASN A 164 9.12 17.59 2.41
CA ASN A 164 8.68 16.70 1.35
C ASN A 164 7.13 16.69 1.27
N PRO A 165 6.49 17.85 0.99
CA PRO A 165 5.05 17.97 0.97
C PRO A 165 4.46 17.08 -0.11
N ASN A 166 3.36 16.42 0.23
CA ASN A 166 2.62 15.51 -0.63
C ASN A 166 1.12 15.87 -0.66
N MET A 167 0.31 15.06 -1.31
CA MET A 167 -1.14 15.23 -1.37
C MET A 167 -1.77 15.28 0.03
N ASP A 168 -1.31 14.42 0.96
CA ASP A 168 -1.83 14.40 2.34
C ASP A 168 -1.53 15.73 3.08
N SER A 169 -0.38 16.39 2.75
CA SER A 169 -0.04 17.70 3.30
C SER A 169 -1.02 18.79 2.86
N LEU A 170 -1.39 18.80 1.57
CA LEU A 170 -2.33 19.79 1.03
C LEU A 170 -3.72 19.60 1.64
N VAL A 171 -4.18 18.34 1.73
CA VAL A 171 -5.46 17.99 2.36
C VAL A 171 -5.48 18.42 3.83
N ALA A 172 -4.42 18.08 4.58
CA ALA A 172 -4.32 18.44 5.99
C ALA A 172 -4.37 19.97 6.20
N MET A 173 -3.62 20.72 5.40
CA MET A 173 -3.57 22.17 5.50
C MET A 173 -4.86 22.83 5.04
N GLY A 174 -5.44 22.40 3.90
CA GLY A 174 -6.69 22.95 3.36
C GLY A 174 -7.86 22.72 4.29
N THR A 175 -8.04 21.48 4.78
CA THR A 175 -9.14 21.16 5.70
C THR A 175 -8.92 21.76 7.09
N ALA A 176 -7.69 21.84 7.60
CA ALA A 176 -7.39 22.51 8.86
C ALA A 176 -7.67 24.03 8.75
N ALA A 177 -7.30 24.66 7.64
CA ALA A 177 -7.62 26.06 7.38
C ALA A 177 -9.11 26.31 7.28
N ALA A 178 -9.86 25.45 6.57
CA ALA A 178 -11.32 25.54 6.45
C ALA A 178 -12.01 25.42 7.82
N VAL A 179 -11.63 24.43 8.63
CA VAL A 179 -12.17 24.23 9.98
C VAL A 179 -11.75 25.38 10.90
N GLY A 180 -10.48 25.79 10.86
CA GLY A 180 -9.95 26.89 11.67
C GLY A 180 -10.64 28.22 11.37
N PHE A 181 -10.88 28.53 10.09
CA PHE A 181 -11.63 29.71 9.68
C PHE A 181 -13.09 29.64 10.11
N SER A 182 -13.75 28.48 9.96
CA SER A 182 -15.13 28.30 10.43
C SER A 182 -15.25 28.51 11.94
N LEU A 183 -14.28 27.99 12.72
CA LEU A 183 -14.23 28.23 14.17
C LEU A 183 -13.98 29.70 14.50
N TRP A 184 -13.06 30.37 13.79
CA TRP A 184 -12.81 31.78 13.94
C TRP A 184 -14.08 32.61 13.70
N ASN A 185 -14.82 32.29 12.61
CA ASN A 185 -16.04 33.00 12.26
C ASN A 185 -17.19 32.68 13.25
N MET A 186 -17.22 31.48 13.82
CA MET A 186 -18.27 31.08 14.79
C MET A 186 -18.09 31.76 16.15
N PHE A 187 -16.84 32.00 16.59
CA PHE A 187 -16.56 32.64 17.90
C PHE A 187 -16.07 34.09 17.78
N GLY A 188 -15.98 34.63 16.56
CA GLY A 188 -15.55 35.99 16.29
C GLY A 188 -16.63 37.05 16.61
N THR A 189 -16.29 38.30 16.38
CA THR A 189 -17.15 39.45 16.68
C THR A 189 -18.29 39.64 15.68
N GLU A 190 -18.17 39.10 14.46
CA GLU A 190 -19.17 39.12 13.40
C GLU A 190 -19.58 37.72 13.03
N LEU A 191 -20.64 37.21 13.67
CA LEU A 191 -21.15 35.87 13.46
C LEU A 191 -21.90 35.83 12.13
N ASN A 192 -21.26 35.30 11.08
CA ASN A 192 -21.87 35.14 9.77
C ASN A 192 -21.92 33.67 9.35
N ALA A 193 -23.13 33.12 9.18
CA ALA A 193 -23.34 31.74 8.79
C ALA A 193 -22.85 31.42 7.37
N GLU A 194 -22.72 32.42 6.50
CA GLU A 194 -22.20 32.25 5.14
C GLU A 194 -20.70 31.96 5.09
N GLY A 195 -19.95 32.17 6.19
CA GLY A 195 -18.53 31.92 6.31
C GLY A 195 -18.15 30.56 6.90
N PHE A 196 -19.03 29.60 7.00
CA PHE A 196 -18.72 28.27 7.48
C PHE A 196 -18.30 27.36 6.33
N TYR A 197 -17.18 26.66 6.48
CA TYR A 197 -16.59 25.69 5.53
C TYR A 197 -16.44 24.29 6.13
N PHE A 198 -17.26 23.97 7.13
CA PHE A 198 -17.24 22.65 7.78
C PHE A 198 -17.64 21.55 6.79
N GLU A 199 -18.65 21.80 5.95
CA GLU A 199 -19.11 20.87 4.92
C GLU A 199 -18.02 20.62 3.87
N THR A 200 -17.26 21.63 3.52
CA THR A 200 -16.15 21.53 2.55
C THR A 200 -15.05 20.61 3.08
N ALA A 201 -14.63 20.80 4.34
CA ALA A 201 -13.66 19.91 4.98
C ALA A 201 -14.20 18.48 5.08
N GLY A 202 -15.48 18.30 5.42
CA GLY A 202 -16.15 17.01 5.50
C GLY A 202 -16.17 16.27 4.16
N VAL A 203 -16.56 16.96 3.09
CA VAL A 203 -16.63 16.39 1.73
C VAL A 203 -15.25 15.97 1.24
N ILE A 204 -14.25 16.84 1.39
CA ILE A 204 -12.88 16.54 0.97
C ILE A 204 -12.38 15.26 1.63
N ILE A 205 -12.50 15.16 2.96
CA ILE A 205 -12.05 13.97 3.72
C ILE A 205 -12.84 12.73 3.29
N ALA A 206 -14.15 12.82 3.11
CA ALA A 206 -15.00 11.69 2.71
C ALA A 206 -14.62 11.18 1.32
N LEU A 207 -14.44 12.07 0.34
CA LEU A 207 -14.05 11.71 -1.03
C LEU A 207 -12.65 11.08 -1.08
N ILE A 208 -11.70 11.61 -0.32
CA ILE A 208 -10.35 11.03 -0.26
C ILE A 208 -10.37 9.66 0.40
N LEU A 209 -11.14 9.47 1.49
CA LEU A 209 -11.31 8.16 2.11
C LEU A 209 -12.01 7.17 1.18
N LEU A 210 -12.95 7.62 0.35
CA LEU A 210 -13.56 6.82 -0.71
C LEU A 210 -12.49 6.36 -1.71
N GLY A 211 -11.68 7.29 -2.22
CA GLY A 211 -10.57 6.99 -3.13
C GLY A 211 -9.58 5.97 -2.53
N LYS A 212 -9.13 6.21 -1.29
CA LYS A 212 -8.24 5.30 -0.55
C LYS A 212 -8.85 3.91 -0.31
N SER A 213 -10.16 3.84 -0.06
CA SER A 213 -10.86 2.54 0.10
C SER A 213 -10.91 1.75 -1.21
N VAL A 214 -11.15 2.42 -2.35
CA VAL A 214 -11.14 1.79 -3.68
C VAL A 214 -9.73 1.32 -4.05
N GLU A 215 -8.72 2.15 -3.80
CA GLU A 215 -7.30 1.81 -4.00
C GLU A 215 -6.90 0.58 -3.17
N ALA A 216 -7.21 0.58 -1.86
CA ALA A 216 -6.91 -0.54 -0.96
C ALA A 216 -7.64 -1.83 -1.38
N LYS A 217 -8.87 -1.73 -1.89
CA LYS A 217 -9.61 -2.89 -2.44
C LYS A 217 -8.90 -3.48 -3.65
N SER A 218 -8.49 -2.64 -4.59
CA SER A 218 -7.78 -3.09 -5.79
C SER A 218 -6.44 -3.76 -5.43
N LYS A 219 -5.71 -3.18 -4.48
CA LYS A 219 -4.47 -3.73 -3.94
C LYS A 219 -4.68 -5.09 -3.25
N SER A 220 -5.73 -5.22 -2.43
CA SER A 220 -6.09 -6.48 -1.76
C SER A 220 -6.44 -7.58 -2.76
N GLN A 221 -7.19 -7.27 -3.81
CA GLN A 221 -7.52 -8.23 -4.87
C GLN A 221 -6.28 -8.71 -5.64
N ALA A 222 -5.36 -7.81 -5.96
CA ALA A 222 -4.11 -8.14 -6.62
C ALA A 222 -3.22 -9.04 -5.73
N SER A 223 -3.09 -8.72 -4.45
CA SER A 223 -2.34 -9.52 -3.48
C SER A 223 -2.97 -10.91 -3.25
N ALA A 224 -4.30 -11.01 -3.26
CA ALA A 224 -4.99 -12.30 -3.10
C ALA A 224 -4.69 -13.26 -4.26
N ALA A 225 -4.56 -12.77 -5.49
CA ALA A 225 -4.17 -13.59 -6.64
C ALA A 225 -2.77 -14.20 -6.46
N ILE A 226 -1.80 -13.42 -5.99
CA ILE A 226 -0.44 -13.91 -5.69
C ILE A 226 -0.46 -14.90 -4.52
N SER A 227 -1.19 -14.58 -3.46
CA SER A 227 -1.32 -15.45 -2.28
C SER A 227 -1.93 -16.81 -2.62
N SER A 228 -2.84 -16.89 -3.60
CA SER A 228 -3.39 -18.17 -4.05
C SER A 228 -2.32 -19.06 -4.69
N LEU A 229 -1.34 -18.49 -5.39
CA LEU A 229 -0.20 -19.22 -5.95
C LEU A 229 0.77 -19.67 -4.83
N LEU A 230 0.99 -18.84 -3.81
CA LEU A 230 1.83 -19.18 -2.67
C LEU A 230 1.26 -20.35 -1.83
N LYS A 231 -0.07 -20.46 -1.73
CA LYS A 231 -0.74 -21.57 -1.02
C LYS A 231 -0.50 -22.94 -1.64
N LEU A 232 -0.02 -23.00 -2.88
CA LEU A 232 0.34 -24.25 -3.56
C LEU A 232 1.72 -24.76 -3.15
N ARG A 233 2.53 -23.96 -2.45
CA ARG A 233 3.81 -24.41 -1.92
C ARG A 233 3.56 -25.27 -0.68
N PRO A 234 3.94 -26.57 -0.68
CA PRO A 234 3.81 -27.42 0.49
C PRO A 234 4.74 -26.92 1.60
N LYS A 235 4.32 -27.06 2.85
CA LYS A 235 5.11 -26.66 4.02
C LYS A 235 6.08 -27.75 4.44
N GLU A 236 5.82 -29.02 4.06
CA GLU A 236 6.60 -30.18 4.46
C GLU A 236 6.92 -31.05 3.23
N ALA A 237 7.99 -31.80 3.32
CA ALA A 237 8.41 -32.79 2.36
C ALA A 237 8.83 -34.08 3.06
N VAL A 238 8.69 -35.23 2.37
CA VAL A 238 9.14 -36.54 2.88
C VAL A 238 10.51 -36.82 2.30
N LEU A 239 11.54 -36.64 3.13
CA LEU A 239 12.94 -36.95 2.80
C LEU A 239 13.19 -38.46 2.94
N VAL A 240 13.87 -39.04 1.95
CA VAL A 240 14.34 -40.40 1.99
C VAL A 240 15.86 -40.40 2.17
N HIS A 241 16.34 -40.81 3.34
CA HIS A 241 17.75 -40.94 3.65
C HIS A 241 18.05 -42.33 4.19
N GLU A 242 18.99 -43.05 3.56
CA GLU A 242 19.36 -44.43 3.91
C GLU A 242 18.15 -45.40 4.00
N GLY A 243 17.18 -45.23 3.11
CA GLY A 243 15.97 -46.07 3.08
C GLY A 243 14.93 -45.75 4.15
N LYS A 244 15.15 -44.73 5.01
CA LYS A 244 14.17 -44.25 6.00
C LYS A 244 13.48 -43.00 5.50
N GLU A 245 12.17 -42.94 5.72
CA GLU A 245 11.37 -41.75 5.43
C GLU A 245 11.27 -40.84 6.67
N SER A 246 11.47 -39.56 6.50
CA SER A 246 11.31 -38.54 7.53
C SER A 246 10.58 -37.33 6.98
N ASN A 247 9.60 -36.78 7.72
CA ASN A 247 8.97 -35.53 7.38
C ASN A 247 9.88 -34.38 7.82
N ILE A 248 10.21 -33.51 6.88
CA ILE A 248 11.02 -32.31 7.14
C ILE A 248 10.31 -31.06 6.62
N SER A 249 10.64 -29.90 7.19
CA SER A 249 10.22 -28.63 6.62
C SER A 249 10.81 -28.47 5.21
N ILE A 250 10.02 -27.91 4.28
CA ILE A 250 10.48 -27.61 2.91
C ILE A 250 11.71 -26.70 2.90
N ASP A 251 11.89 -25.87 3.92
CA ASP A 251 13.02 -24.94 4.04
C ASP A 251 14.34 -25.64 4.39
N LEU A 252 14.28 -26.90 4.83
CA LEU A 252 15.45 -27.76 5.12
C LEU A 252 15.85 -28.65 3.94
N VAL A 253 15.11 -28.61 2.84
CA VAL A 253 15.38 -29.39 1.63
C VAL A 253 16.51 -28.74 0.84
N HIS A 254 17.50 -29.54 0.42
CA HIS A 254 18.62 -29.09 -0.38
C HIS A 254 18.63 -29.73 -1.78
N ALA A 255 19.35 -29.08 -2.71
CA ALA A 255 19.56 -29.66 -4.02
C ALA A 255 20.37 -30.98 -3.89
N GLY A 256 19.89 -32.03 -4.55
CA GLY A 256 20.45 -33.39 -4.45
C GLY A 256 19.68 -34.32 -3.51
N ASP A 257 18.84 -33.80 -2.62
CA ASP A 257 18.01 -34.60 -1.72
C ASP A 257 17.05 -35.50 -2.49
N ILE A 258 16.72 -36.65 -1.89
CA ILE A 258 15.72 -37.57 -2.45
C ILE A 258 14.43 -37.42 -1.67
N LEU A 259 13.35 -37.05 -2.37
CA LEU A 259 12.04 -36.86 -1.77
C LEU A 259 11.06 -37.87 -2.30
N ARG A 260 10.16 -38.33 -1.44
CA ARG A 260 9.06 -39.20 -1.79
C ARG A 260 7.77 -38.42 -1.91
N VAL A 261 7.10 -38.52 -3.06
CA VAL A 261 5.85 -37.81 -3.37
C VAL A 261 4.74 -38.85 -3.53
N ARG A 262 3.82 -38.87 -2.58
CA ARG A 262 2.71 -39.82 -2.55
C ARG A 262 1.59 -39.34 -3.49
N ARG A 263 0.68 -40.26 -3.85
CA ARG A 263 -0.55 -39.93 -4.56
C ARG A 263 -1.35 -38.85 -3.83
N GLY A 264 -1.86 -37.86 -4.56
CA GLY A 264 -2.62 -36.73 -4.02
C GLY A 264 -1.77 -35.67 -3.31
N SER A 265 -0.45 -35.83 -3.30
CA SER A 265 0.45 -34.83 -2.71
C SER A 265 0.96 -33.84 -3.76
N ILE A 266 1.20 -32.62 -3.32
CA ILE A 266 1.86 -31.58 -4.13
C ILE A 266 3.36 -31.92 -4.17
N ILE A 267 3.98 -31.76 -5.34
CA ILE A 267 5.42 -31.93 -5.54
C ILE A 267 6.15 -30.80 -4.82
N PRO A 268 7.06 -31.12 -3.86
CA PRO A 268 7.61 -30.10 -2.97
C PRO A 268 8.67 -29.19 -3.60
N ALA A 269 9.42 -29.65 -4.58
CA ALA A 269 10.49 -28.92 -5.24
C ALA A 269 10.67 -29.37 -6.69
N ASP A 270 11.36 -28.57 -7.49
CA ASP A 270 11.70 -28.97 -8.85
C ASP A 270 12.73 -30.11 -8.81
N GLY A 271 12.50 -31.15 -9.57
CA GLY A 271 13.38 -32.33 -9.55
C GLY A 271 13.23 -33.23 -10.76
N ILE A 272 13.87 -34.38 -10.67
CA ILE A 272 13.87 -35.43 -11.69
C ILE A 272 13.35 -36.70 -11.03
N VAL A 273 12.44 -37.43 -11.70
CA VAL A 273 11.93 -38.72 -11.23
C VAL A 273 13.03 -39.76 -11.36
N ILE A 274 13.37 -40.36 -10.23
CA ILE A 274 14.40 -41.42 -10.18
C ILE A 274 13.81 -42.81 -9.97
N GLU A 275 12.57 -42.89 -9.42
CA GLU A 275 11.89 -44.16 -9.19
C GLU A 275 10.35 -43.90 -9.26
N GLY A 276 9.64 -44.88 -9.86
CA GLY A 276 8.18 -44.85 -9.98
C GLY A 276 7.68 -44.26 -11.29
N SER A 277 6.34 -44.31 -11.43
CA SER A 277 5.61 -43.72 -12.55
C SER A 277 4.29 -43.19 -12.05
N SER A 278 3.89 -42.00 -12.51
CA SER A 278 2.62 -41.36 -12.15
C SER A 278 2.19 -40.34 -13.20
N TYR A 279 0.94 -39.93 -13.10
CA TYR A 279 0.42 -38.77 -13.81
C TYR A 279 0.48 -37.55 -12.88
N VAL A 280 1.00 -36.44 -13.42
CA VAL A 280 1.14 -35.17 -12.70
C VAL A 280 0.28 -34.13 -13.36
N ASP A 281 -0.59 -33.51 -12.59
CA ASP A 281 -1.39 -32.36 -13.02
C ASP A 281 -0.55 -31.09 -12.97
N GLU A 282 -0.20 -30.61 -14.16
CA GLU A 282 0.58 -29.39 -14.40
C GLU A 282 -0.31 -28.23 -14.89
N SER A 283 -1.65 -28.37 -14.83
CA SER A 283 -2.63 -27.41 -15.39
C SER A 283 -2.45 -26.00 -14.85
N MET A 284 -1.98 -25.87 -13.63
CA MET A 284 -1.69 -24.57 -13.01
C MET A 284 -0.54 -23.80 -13.67
N LEU A 285 0.38 -24.51 -14.33
CA LEU A 285 1.53 -23.92 -15.01
C LEU A 285 1.30 -23.80 -16.53
N THR A 286 0.73 -24.85 -17.11
CA THR A 286 0.57 -24.97 -18.57
C THR A 286 -0.79 -24.50 -19.07
N GLY A 287 -1.82 -24.54 -18.21
CA GLY A 287 -3.22 -24.33 -18.59
C GLY A 287 -3.88 -25.56 -19.23
N GLU A 288 -3.12 -26.64 -19.46
CA GLU A 288 -3.62 -27.88 -20.07
C GLU A 288 -4.29 -28.77 -19.00
N PRO A 289 -5.56 -29.16 -19.14
CA PRO A 289 -6.30 -29.90 -18.11
C PRO A 289 -5.92 -31.38 -18.05
N VAL A 290 -5.11 -31.90 -18.99
CA VAL A 290 -4.73 -33.31 -19.06
C VAL A 290 -3.46 -33.55 -18.26
N PRO A 291 -3.46 -34.43 -17.24
CA PRO A 291 -2.27 -34.78 -16.50
C PRO A 291 -1.19 -35.44 -17.39
N VAL A 292 0.05 -35.05 -17.16
CA VAL A 292 1.22 -35.52 -17.92
C VAL A 292 1.84 -36.73 -17.24
N GLU A 293 2.14 -37.78 -18.00
CA GLU A 293 2.84 -38.95 -17.48
C GLU A 293 4.30 -38.60 -17.14
N LYS A 294 4.74 -38.98 -15.95
CA LYS A 294 6.10 -38.80 -15.45
C LYS A 294 6.66 -40.13 -15.02
N THR A 295 7.80 -40.53 -15.60
CA THR A 295 8.44 -41.83 -15.38
C THR A 295 9.91 -41.68 -15.03
N ALA A 296 10.44 -42.65 -14.29
CA ALA A 296 11.88 -42.77 -14.11
C ALA A 296 12.53 -43.14 -15.44
N GLY A 297 13.66 -42.54 -15.75
CA GLY A 297 14.53 -42.94 -16.87
C GLY A 297 15.52 -44.03 -16.50
N ASP A 298 16.22 -44.58 -17.50
CA ASP A 298 17.31 -45.57 -17.29
C ASP A 298 18.50 -44.98 -16.53
N SER A 299 18.65 -43.67 -16.53
CA SER A 299 19.59 -42.92 -15.71
C SER A 299 18.93 -41.71 -15.04
N VAL A 300 19.57 -41.14 -13.99
CA VAL A 300 19.05 -39.97 -13.29
C VAL A 300 18.91 -38.76 -14.22
N LYS A 301 19.61 -38.72 -15.35
CA LYS A 301 19.53 -37.65 -16.34
C LYS A 301 18.39 -37.80 -17.32
N ASP A 302 17.85 -39.02 -17.47
CA ASP A 302 16.85 -39.38 -18.48
C ASP A 302 15.44 -39.46 -17.88
N GLY A 303 15.27 -39.33 -16.55
CA GLY A 303 13.98 -39.29 -15.88
C GLY A 303 13.20 -38.01 -16.21
N SER A 304 11.88 -38.13 -16.14
CA SER A 304 10.98 -36.98 -16.36
C SER A 304 11.25 -35.86 -15.36
N GLU A 305 11.37 -34.62 -15.83
CA GLU A 305 11.40 -33.46 -14.95
C GLU A 305 10.02 -33.21 -14.33
N VAL A 306 9.99 -32.85 -13.05
CA VAL A 306 8.79 -32.46 -12.30
C VAL A 306 8.98 -31.09 -11.68
N THR A 307 7.92 -30.33 -11.62
CA THR A 307 7.93 -28.94 -11.12
C THR A 307 7.27 -28.88 -9.75
N GLY A 308 7.90 -28.20 -8.81
CA GLY A 308 7.33 -27.92 -7.50
C GLY A 308 6.02 -27.13 -7.59
N GLY A 309 5.02 -27.52 -6.78
CA GLY A 309 3.68 -26.93 -6.80
C GLY A 309 2.67 -27.67 -7.67
N THR A 310 3.08 -28.63 -8.49
CA THR A 310 2.18 -29.48 -9.29
C THR A 310 1.66 -30.68 -8.47
N LEU A 311 0.53 -31.27 -8.88
CA LEU A 311 -0.17 -32.31 -8.12
C LEU A 311 0.12 -33.70 -8.68
N ASN A 312 0.65 -34.60 -7.85
CA ASN A 312 0.81 -36.02 -8.19
C ASN A 312 -0.55 -36.75 -8.05
N THR A 313 -1.12 -37.24 -9.15
CA THR A 313 -2.51 -37.74 -9.15
C THR A 313 -2.65 -39.26 -8.87
N ASN A 314 -1.72 -40.11 -9.35
CA ASN A 314 -1.96 -41.56 -9.37
C ASN A 314 -0.93 -42.39 -8.57
N GLY A 315 0.34 -42.33 -8.93
CA GLY A 315 1.37 -43.24 -8.44
C GLY A 315 2.18 -42.69 -7.28
N LEU A 316 3.20 -43.44 -6.89
CA LEU A 316 4.24 -43.03 -5.98
C LEU A 316 5.46 -42.60 -6.81
N LEU A 317 5.96 -41.42 -6.55
CA LEU A 317 7.19 -40.92 -7.19
C LEU A 317 8.29 -40.73 -6.15
N THR A 318 9.51 -41.11 -6.52
CA THR A 318 10.70 -40.69 -5.83
C THR A 318 11.48 -39.75 -6.75
N ILE A 319 11.72 -38.54 -6.26
CA ILE A 319 12.35 -37.49 -7.05
C ILE A 319 13.68 -37.09 -6.43
N ARG A 320 14.65 -36.75 -7.27
CA ARG A 320 15.86 -36.06 -6.85
C ARG A 320 15.70 -34.56 -7.07
N VAL A 321 15.87 -33.79 -6.01
CA VAL A 321 15.73 -32.32 -6.04
C VAL A 321 16.82 -31.71 -6.91
N LYS A 322 16.41 -30.84 -7.83
CA LYS A 322 17.29 -30.07 -8.71
C LYS A 322 17.41 -28.62 -8.28
N ARG A 323 16.29 -28.02 -7.90
CA ARG A 323 16.19 -26.62 -7.49
C ARG A 323 15.31 -26.48 -6.26
N VAL A 324 15.69 -25.60 -5.34
CA VAL A 324 15.00 -25.35 -4.07
C VAL A 324 14.76 -23.85 -3.86
N GLY A 325 13.84 -23.50 -2.98
CA GLY A 325 13.61 -22.15 -2.53
C GLY A 325 13.34 -21.17 -3.68
N ARG A 326 14.14 -20.11 -3.76
CA ARG A 326 13.98 -19.03 -4.76
C ARG A 326 14.30 -19.45 -6.20
N GLU A 327 14.97 -20.58 -6.40
CA GLU A 327 15.37 -21.04 -7.73
C GLU A 327 14.31 -21.92 -8.40
N THR A 328 13.27 -22.36 -7.66
CA THR A 328 12.18 -23.15 -8.23
C THR A 328 11.42 -22.39 -9.30
N THR A 329 10.88 -23.13 -10.26
CA THR A 329 10.08 -22.56 -11.36
C THR A 329 8.91 -21.74 -10.83
N MET A 330 8.20 -22.24 -9.80
CA MET A 330 7.09 -21.53 -9.17
C MET A 330 7.55 -20.22 -8.53
N ALA A 331 8.67 -20.22 -7.79
CA ALA A 331 9.22 -19.01 -7.18
C ALA A 331 9.64 -17.96 -8.22
N ARG A 332 10.12 -18.40 -9.39
CA ARG A 332 10.42 -17.49 -10.52
C ARG A 332 9.16 -16.88 -11.11
N ILE A 333 8.09 -17.67 -11.30
CA ILE A 333 6.80 -17.17 -11.81
C ILE A 333 6.23 -16.15 -10.84
N ILE A 334 6.20 -16.45 -9.54
CA ILE A 334 5.72 -15.52 -8.51
C ILE A 334 6.51 -14.20 -8.58
N ARG A 335 7.84 -14.25 -8.64
CA ARG A 335 8.68 -13.05 -8.78
C ARG A 335 8.42 -12.27 -10.08
N LEU A 336 8.18 -12.95 -11.20
CA LEU A 336 7.82 -12.28 -12.45
C LEU A 336 6.49 -11.55 -12.33
N VAL A 337 5.50 -12.14 -11.67
CA VAL A 337 4.19 -11.50 -11.42
C VAL A 337 4.36 -10.33 -10.43
N GLU A 338 5.12 -10.51 -9.37
CA GLU A 338 5.45 -9.46 -8.41
C GLU A 338 6.14 -8.28 -9.11
N ASN A 339 7.16 -8.54 -9.91
CA ASN A 339 7.89 -7.50 -10.67
C ASN A 339 7.01 -6.84 -11.74
N ALA A 340 6.13 -7.58 -12.40
CA ALA A 340 5.17 -7.01 -13.33
C ALA A 340 4.18 -6.07 -12.65
N GLN A 341 3.79 -6.37 -11.40
CA GLN A 341 2.95 -5.49 -10.58
C GLN A 341 3.75 -4.31 -9.98
N LEU A 342 5.09 -4.46 -9.82
CA LEU A 342 6.00 -3.39 -9.41
C LEU A 342 6.10 -2.28 -10.44
N ALA A 343 5.96 -2.58 -11.72
CA ALA A 343 6.00 -1.58 -12.76
C ALA A 343 4.80 -0.63 -12.55
N LYS A 344 5.00 0.39 -11.66
CA LYS A 344 4.08 1.51 -11.54
C LYS A 344 3.73 1.98 -12.94
N ALA A 345 2.43 2.10 -13.21
CA ALA A 345 2.01 2.78 -14.43
C ALA A 345 2.79 4.11 -14.51
N PRO A 346 3.43 4.43 -15.64
CA PRO A 346 4.21 5.67 -15.81
C PRO A 346 3.44 6.92 -15.39
N VAL A 347 2.11 6.87 -15.52
CA VAL A 347 1.17 7.90 -15.08
C VAL A 347 1.21 8.16 -13.56
N ALA A 348 1.32 7.11 -12.73
CA ALA A 348 1.36 7.29 -11.27
C ALA A 348 2.64 8.02 -10.82
N ARG A 349 3.79 7.72 -11.43
CA ARG A 349 5.05 8.46 -11.16
C ARG A 349 4.95 9.93 -11.57
N LEU A 350 4.30 10.20 -12.72
CA LEU A 350 4.09 11.56 -13.19
C LEU A 350 3.23 12.38 -12.22
N VAL A 351 2.13 11.78 -11.73
CA VAL A 351 1.24 12.42 -10.74
C VAL A 351 1.99 12.77 -9.47
N ASP A 352 2.86 11.88 -8.97
CA ASP A 352 3.66 12.14 -7.77
C ASP A 352 4.68 13.28 -7.98
N GLN A 353 5.36 13.31 -9.14
CA GLN A 353 6.29 14.38 -9.47
C GLN A 353 5.58 15.73 -9.58
N VAL A 354 4.42 15.73 -10.24
CA VAL A 354 3.58 16.93 -10.35
C VAL A 354 3.12 17.39 -8.98
N ALA A 355 2.64 16.49 -8.12
CA ALA A 355 2.20 16.85 -6.76
C ALA A 355 3.33 17.46 -5.92
N GLY A 356 4.55 16.93 -6.02
CA GLY A 356 5.73 17.46 -5.32
C GLY A 356 6.10 18.90 -5.66
N VAL A 357 5.76 19.39 -6.87
CA VAL A 357 5.94 20.78 -7.29
C VAL A 357 4.65 21.58 -7.06
N PHE A 358 3.50 20.99 -7.34
CA PHE A 358 2.20 21.64 -7.28
C PHE A 358 1.87 22.12 -5.86
N VAL A 359 2.07 21.29 -4.83
CA VAL A 359 1.75 21.63 -3.45
C VAL A 359 2.51 22.87 -2.96
N PRO A 360 3.85 22.98 -3.08
CA PRO A 360 4.57 24.19 -2.73
C PRO A 360 4.10 25.42 -3.51
N VAL A 361 3.81 25.28 -4.80
CA VAL A 361 3.33 26.40 -5.64
C VAL A 361 1.98 26.91 -5.14
N VAL A 362 1.04 26.01 -4.84
CA VAL A 362 -0.28 26.37 -4.29
C VAL A 362 -0.14 27.11 -2.96
N LEU A 363 0.75 26.65 -2.07
CA LEU A 363 1.01 27.30 -0.80
C LEU A 363 1.56 28.74 -0.97
N VAL A 364 2.46 28.92 -1.94
CA VAL A 364 2.99 30.25 -2.28
C VAL A 364 1.87 31.14 -2.83
N ILE A 365 1.02 30.62 -3.74
CA ILE A 365 -0.11 31.39 -4.28
C ILE A 365 -1.08 31.76 -3.17
N ALA A 366 -1.43 30.85 -2.27
CA ALA A 366 -2.29 31.14 -1.13
C ALA A 366 -1.72 32.23 -0.23
N ALA A 367 -0.41 32.15 0.09
CA ALA A 367 0.27 33.18 0.87
C ALA A 367 0.32 34.55 0.16
N LEU A 368 0.57 34.55 -1.14
CA LEU A 368 0.54 35.77 -1.97
C LEU A 368 -0.86 36.37 -2.04
N THR A 369 -1.90 35.54 -2.15
CA THR A 369 -3.30 35.98 -2.12
C THR A 369 -3.61 36.67 -0.80
N GLY A 370 -3.26 36.06 0.33
CA GLY A 370 -3.45 36.67 1.64
C GLY A 370 -2.69 37.99 1.79
N PHE A 371 -1.42 38.03 1.35
CA PHE A 371 -0.62 39.25 1.37
C PHE A 371 -1.19 40.37 0.49
N PHE A 372 -1.67 40.01 -0.73
CA PHE A 372 -2.27 40.96 -1.67
C PHE A 372 -3.49 41.63 -1.07
N TRP A 373 -4.44 40.87 -0.54
CA TRP A 373 -5.67 41.40 0.05
C TRP A 373 -5.38 42.18 1.34
N TRP A 374 -4.40 41.77 2.13
CA TRP A 374 -3.92 42.56 3.28
C TRP A 374 -3.40 43.92 2.86
N TYR A 375 -2.59 43.97 1.78
CA TYR A 375 -2.03 45.22 1.26
C TYR A 375 -3.13 46.18 0.76
N TYR A 376 -4.20 45.67 0.18
CA TYR A 376 -5.36 46.46 -0.26
C TYR A 376 -6.33 46.83 0.86
N GLY A 377 -6.06 46.46 2.11
CA GLY A 377 -6.84 46.84 3.27
C GLY A 377 -8.15 46.08 3.44
N ALA A 378 -8.21 44.85 2.91
CA ALA A 378 -9.35 43.96 3.12
C ALA A 378 -9.49 43.54 4.60
N SER A 379 -10.69 43.23 5.05
CA SER A 379 -10.92 42.72 6.39
C SER A 379 -10.25 41.37 6.64
N ALA A 380 -9.98 41.04 7.89
CA ALA A 380 -9.38 39.76 8.25
C ALA A 380 -10.19 38.54 7.74
N ASN A 381 -11.52 38.68 7.76
CA ASN A 381 -12.43 37.64 7.26
C ASN A 381 -12.30 37.43 5.74
N GLU A 382 -12.22 38.51 4.96
CA GLU A 382 -12.02 38.45 3.51
C GLU A 382 -10.67 37.85 3.15
N ILE A 383 -9.58 38.27 3.81
CA ILE A 383 -8.22 37.75 3.61
C ILE A 383 -8.21 36.25 3.84
N LEU A 384 -8.73 35.79 4.98
CA LEU A 384 -8.79 34.37 5.33
C LEU A 384 -9.66 33.58 4.35
N SER A 385 -10.86 34.12 3.99
CA SER A 385 -11.78 33.47 3.05
C SER A 385 -11.12 33.22 1.69
N TYR A 386 -10.49 34.24 1.09
CA TYR A 386 -9.82 34.09 -0.20
C TYR A 386 -8.59 33.16 -0.13
N THR A 387 -7.83 33.22 0.97
CA THR A 387 -6.67 32.33 1.16
C THR A 387 -7.11 30.88 1.30
N VAL A 388 -8.15 30.62 2.09
CA VAL A 388 -8.74 29.28 2.26
C VAL A 388 -9.34 28.77 0.94
N ALA A 389 -10.03 29.62 0.19
CA ALA A 389 -10.59 29.26 -1.11
C ALA A 389 -9.51 28.77 -2.09
N VAL A 390 -8.33 29.41 -2.14
CA VAL A 390 -7.21 28.95 -2.97
C VAL A 390 -6.75 27.55 -2.53
N LEU A 391 -6.61 27.30 -1.24
CA LEU A 391 -6.16 25.99 -0.72
C LEU A 391 -7.18 24.87 -1.00
N VAL A 392 -8.47 25.18 -0.85
CA VAL A 392 -9.59 24.24 -1.05
C VAL A 392 -9.75 23.89 -2.53
N ILE A 393 -9.76 24.90 -3.42
CA ILE A 393 -9.92 24.69 -4.87
C ILE A 393 -8.74 23.92 -5.46
N ALA A 394 -7.55 24.13 -4.92
CA ALA A 394 -6.33 23.44 -5.39
C ALA A 394 -6.21 22.00 -4.88
N CYS A 395 -7.18 21.48 -4.11
CA CYS A 395 -7.18 20.09 -3.67
C CYS A 395 -7.46 19.18 -4.89
N PRO A 396 -6.49 18.30 -5.31
CA PRO A 396 -6.61 17.48 -6.51
C PRO A 396 -7.55 16.28 -6.35
#